data_654dd3dcf6ab2eb2d2c41ee8011b9547
#
_entry.id   654dd3dcf6ab2eb2d2c41ee8011b9547
#
_cell.length_a   1.000
_cell.length_b   1.000
_cell.length_c   1.000
_cell.angle_alpha   90.00
_cell.angle_beta   90.00
_cell.angle_gamma   90.00
#
_symmetry.space_group_name_H-M   'P 1'
#
loop_
_entity.id
_entity.type
_entity.pdbx_description
1 polymer ?
#
loop_
_entity_poly.entity_id
_entity_poly.type
_entity_poly.pdbx_seq_one_letter_code
_entity_poly.pdbx_strand_id
1 'polypeptide(L)'
;SLMTREIDNLIRDRPKQRSTFDASFGPNGKFGYRYADHPGIYSFGETFTGESVVNGKYVRKLEIGKVDEWVLTSANLGHPFHIHVNPFQIVKILNPDKKDVSEAISEPATTPNELDDVQYRGLKGQFKDTIFVKPGYEVIVRSHYKKFEGDFVQHCHILDHEDQGMMEYVRICGGKFDCNADLPGSHDHHH
;
A
#
# COMPACT_ATOMS: atom_id res chain seq x y z
N SER A 1 2.07 -21.22 13.90
CA SER A 1 3.51 -21.47 13.71
C SER A 1 4.33 -20.44 14.48
N LEU A 2 5.58 -20.73 14.80
CA LEU A 2 6.51 -19.80 15.48
C LEU A 2 6.67 -18.48 14.72
N MET A 3 6.70 -18.51 13.39
CA MET A 3 6.76 -17.31 12.53
C MET A 3 5.57 -16.38 12.72
N THR A 4 4.37 -16.92 12.87
CA THR A 4 3.15 -16.11 13.03
C THR A 4 3.16 -15.37 14.37
N ARG A 5 3.61 -16.02 15.45
CA ARG A 5 3.71 -15.41 16.79
C ARG A 5 4.80 -14.33 16.85
N GLU A 6 5.92 -14.54 16.19
CA GLU A 6 7.00 -13.55 16.13
C GLU A 6 6.54 -12.30 15.38
N ILE A 7 5.87 -12.49 14.24
CA ILE A 7 5.29 -11.39 13.47
C ILE A 7 4.22 -10.65 14.27
N ASP A 8 3.32 -11.36 14.95
CA ASP A 8 2.29 -10.74 15.78
C ASP A 8 2.89 -9.90 16.92
N ASN A 9 3.97 -10.36 17.53
CA ASN A 9 4.67 -9.59 18.56
C ASN A 9 5.35 -8.33 17.99
N LEU A 10 5.89 -8.40 16.80
CA LEU A 10 6.53 -7.26 16.12
C LEU A 10 5.52 -6.19 15.68
N ILE A 11 4.25 -6.56 15.47
CA ILE A 11 3.19 -5.63 15.02
C ILE A 11 2.49 -4.96 16.22
N ARG A 12 2.54 -5.57 17.42
CA ARG A 12 1.70 -5.21 18.55
C ARG A 12 1.75 -3.72 18.94
N ASP A 13 2.86 -3.06 18.72
CA ASP A 13 3.10 -1.67 19.14
C ASP A 13 3.20 -0.68 17.98
N ARG A 14 2.76 -1.08 16.76
CA ARG A 14 2.89 -0.22 15.58
C ARG A 14 1.54 0.17 14.97
N PRO A 15 1.43 1.42 14.52
CA PRO A 15 0.27 1.82 13.74
C PRO A 15 0.23 1.03 12.43
N LYS A 16 -0.98 0.62 12.03
CA LYS A 16 -1.22 0.02 10.73
C LYS A 16 -0.95 1.03 9.63
N GLN A 17 -0.27 0.61 8.57
CA GLN A 17 -0.19 1.38 7.35
C GLN A 17 -1.54 1.34 6.62
N ARG A 18 -1.98 2.46 6.09
CA ARG A 18 -3.20 2.52 5.27
C ARG A 18 -2.89 3.18 3.94
N SER A 19 -3.33 2.55 2.87
CA SER A 19 -3.22 3.10 1.52
C SER A 19 -4.57 2.99 0.82
N THR A 20 -5.10 4.11 0.34
CA THR A 20 -6.37 4.18 -0.37
C THR A 20 -6.14 4.74 -1.76
N PHE A 21 -6.44 3.95 -2.80
CA PHE A 21 -6.49 4.44 -4.16
C PHE A 21 -7.70 5.35 -4.34
N ASP A 22 -7.49 6.51 -4.91
CA ASP A 22 -8.56 7.44 -5.21
C ASP A 22 -8.44 7.97 -6.64
N ALA A 23 -9.40 7.56 -7.47
CA ALA A 23 -9.56 8.02 -8.84
C ALA A 23 -10.63 9.12 -8.95
N SER A 24 -11.17 9.61 -7.83
CA SER A 24 -11.99 10.80 -7.85
C SER A 24 -11.06 11.99 -8.10
N PHE A 25 -11.22 12.59 -9.25
CA PHE A 25 -10.39 13.69 -9.73
C PHE A 25 -10.15 14.74 -8.64
N GLY A 26 -8.90 14.79 -8.14
CA GLY A 26 -8.45 15.85 -7.27
C GLY A 26 -8.56 17.22 -7.95
N PRO A 27 -8.18 18.32 -7.29
CA PRO A 27 -8.28 19.68 -7.84
C PRO A 27 -7.69 19.85 -9.24
N ASN A 28 -6.77 18.99 -9.62
CA ASN A 28 -6.08 19.01 -10.91
C ASN A 28 -6.53 17.87 -11.86
N GLY A 29 -7.59 17.13 -11.54
CA GLY A 29 -8.08 16.03 -12.36
C GLY A 29 -7.16 14.79 -12.42
N LYS A 30 -6.26 14.63 -11.46
CA LYS A 30 -5.29 13.54 -11.43
C LYS A 30 -5.73 12.39 -10.53
N PHE A 31 -5.37 11.19 -10.92
CA PHE A 31 -5.45 10.01 -10.06
C PHE A 31 -4.39 10.08 -8.95
N GLY A 32 -4.69 9.54 -7.78
CA GLY A 32 -3.74 9.55 -6.69
C GLY A 32 -4.13 8.65 -5.53
N TYR A 33 -3.44 8.88 -4.42
CA TYR A 33 -3.69 8.22 -3.15
C TYR A 33 -4.41 9.16 -2.19
N ARG A 34 -5.25 8.57 -1.34
CA ARG A 34 -5.77 9.24 -0.15
C ARG A 34 -5.06 8.69 1.08
N TYR A 35 -4.62 9.59 1.92
CA TYR A 35 -4.02 9.27 3.21
C TYR A 35 -5.01 9.51 4.33
N ALA A 36 -5.08 8.58 5.31
CA ALA A 36 -6.04 8.68 6.41
C ALA A 36 -5.85 9.96 7.24
N ASP A 37 -4.61 10.42 7.35
CA ASP A 37 -4.23 11.55 8.20
C ASP A 37 -4.06 12.87 7.43
N HIS A 38 -4.32 12.87 6.12
CA HIS A 38 -4.20 14.04 5.27
C HIS A 38 -5.51 14.29 4.52
N PRO A 39 -6.04 15.52 4.60
CA PRO A 39 -7.21 15.86 3.82
C PRO A 39 -6.85 15.95 2.34
N GLY A 40 -7.60 15.24 1.51
CA GLY A 40 -7.49 15.29 0.05
C GLY A 40 -6.75 14.12 -0.59
N ILE A 41 -6.65 14.19 -1.90
CA ILE A 41 -5.97 13.25 -2.77
C ILE A 41 -4.63 13.85 -3.14
N TYR A 42 -3.55 13.08 -3.11
CA TYR A 42 -2.25 13.49 -3.60
C TYR A 42 -1.74 12.54 -4.68
N SER A 43 -0.96 13.08 -5.59
CA SER A 43 -0.27 12.35 -6.65
C SER A 43 1.23 12.37 -6.43
N PHE A 44 1.93 11.45 -7.10
CA PHE A 44 3.38 11.37 -7.06
C PHE A 44 4.04 12.71 -7.41
N GLY A 45 4.99 13.11 -6.58
CA GLY A 45 5.75 14.33 -6.78
C GLY A 45 5.04 15.64 -6.39
N GLU A 46 3.81 15.61 -5.91
CA GLU A 46 3.16 16.79 -5.37
C GLU A 46 3.81 17.27 -4.07
N THR A 47 3.78 18.57 -3.84
CA THR A 47 4.30 19.17 -2.61
C THR A 47 3.33 18.93 -1.46
N PHE A 48 3.87 18.49 -0.35
CA PHE A 48 3.13 18.15 0.87
C PHE A 48 3.66 18.91 2.08
N THR A 49 2.80 19.12 3.06
CA THR A 49 3.19 19.65 4.37
C THR A 49 2.86 18.62 5.45
N GLY A 50 3.84 18.21 6.27
CA GLY A 50 3.61 17.25 7.35
C GLY A 50 4.87 16.50 7.78
N GLU A 51 4.74 15.57 8.71
CA GLU A 51 5.87 14.85 9.32
C GLU A 51 6.61 13.88 8.37
N SER A 52 5.92 13.39 7.34
CA SER A 52 6.47 12.46 6.35
C SER A 52 6.92 13.18 5.08
N VAL A 53 7.63 14.29 5.21
CA VAL A 53 8.06 15.14 4.08
C VAL A 53 9.58 15.13 3.97
N VAL A 54 10.08 14.98 2.75
CA VAL A 54 11.49 15.16 2.39
C VAL A 54 11.52 16.10 1.19
N ASN A 55 12.25 17.24 1.32
CA ASN A 55 12.33 18.26 0.29
C ASN A 55 10.96 18.73 -0.26
N GLY A 56 9.98 18.91 0.64
CA GLY A 56 8.65 19.36 0.27
C GLY A 56 7.75 18.30 -0.39
N LYS A 57 8.22 17.05 -0.54
CA LYS A 57 7.48 15.95 -1.13
C LYS A 57 7.12 14.91 -0.10
N TYR A 58 5.93 14.36 -0.22
CA TYR A 58 5.48 13.28 0.67
C TYR A 58 6.28 11.99 0.42
N VAL A 59 6.75 11.39 1.50
CA VAL A 59 7.47 10.11 1.51
C VAL A 59 6.91 9.24 2.63
N ARG A 60 6.43 8.05 2.30
CA ARG A 60 6.04 7.07 3.31
C ARG A 60 7.29 6.46 3.94
N LYS A 61 7.54 6.76 5.21
CA LYS A 61 8.70 6.26 5.93
C LYS A 61 8.36 4.96 6.66
N LEU A 62 9.15 3.92 6.39
CA LEU A 62 9.05 2.60 6.99
C LEU A 62 10.39 2.29 7.68
N GLU A 63 10.34 1.57 8.80
CA GLU A 63 11.53 1.28 9.59
C GLU A 63 12.10 -0.10 9.28
N ILE A 64 13.39 -0.16 8.96
CA ILE A 64 14.09 -1.42 8.68
C ILE A 64 13.98 -2.39 9.86
N GLY A 65 13.83 -3.67 9.57
CA GLY A 65 13.70 -4.75 10.55
C GLY A 65 12.30 -4.92 11.14
N LYS A 66 11.38 -4.01 10.85
CA LYS A 66 10.01 -4.06 11.38
C LYS A 66 9.04 -4.73 10.43
N VAL A 67 7.91 -5.14 11.00
CA VAL A 67 6.76 -5.67 10.25
C VAL A 67 5.61 -4.69 10.43
N ASP A 68 5.02 -4.25 9.33
CA ASP A 68 3.79 -3.47 9.36
C ASP A 68 2.63 -4.28 8.78
N GLU A 69 1.44 -4.08 9.34
CA GLU A 69 0.19 -4.52 8.76
C GLU A 69 -0.40 -3.36 7.95
N TRP A 70 -0.72 -3.64 6.70
CA TRP A 70 -1.28 -2.69 5.75
C TRP A 70 -2.74 -2.97 5.50
N VAL A 71 -3.53 -1.92 5.39
CA VAL A 71 -4.90 -1.97 4.90
C VAL A 71 -4.94 -1.26 3.56
N LEU A 72 -5.20 -2.01 2.50
CA LEU A 72 -5.33 -1.50 1.13
C LEU A 72 -6.80 -1.39 0.77
N THR A 73 -7.21 -0.21 0.33
CA THR A 73 -8.59 0.07 -0.08
C THR A 73 -8.62 0.85 -1.38
N SER A 74 -9.77 0.87 -2.04
CA SER A 74 -10.03 1.75 -3.17
C SER A 74 -11.32 2.53 -2.92
N ALA A 75 -11.28 3.84 -3.13
CA ALA A 75 -12.47 4.69 -2.99
C ALA A 75 -13.42 4.50 -4.17
N ASN A 76 -12.87 4.26 -5.35
CA ASN A 76 -13.62 4.07 -6.59
C ASN A 76 -12.76 3.33 -7.60
N LEU A 77 -13.39 2.57 -8.48
CA LEU A 77 -12.74 1.69 -9.45
C LEU A 77 -11.85 0.62 -8.78
N GLY A 78 -11.49 -0.40 -9.53
CA GLY A 78 -10.53 -1.41 -9.12
C GLY A 78 -9.12 -1.00 -9.51
N HIS A 79 -8.15 -1.23 -8.63
CA HIS A 79 -6.74 -0.91 -8.86
C HIS A 79 -5.84 -2.08 -8.47
N PRO A 80 -4.95 -2.56 -9.36
CA PRO A 80 -3.88 -3.46 -8.96
C PRO A 80 -2.82 -2.68 -8.18
N PHE A 81 -2.70 -2.98 -6.90
CA PHE A 81 -1.63 -2.47 -6.04
C PHE A 81 -0.36 -3.25 -6.31
N HIS A 82 0.74 -2.55 -6.58
CA HIS A 82 2.07 -3.14 -6.73
C HIS A 82 3.08 -2.41 -5.86
N ILE A 83 3.94 -3.20 -5.20
CA ILE A 83 5.07 -2.71 -4.42
C ILE A 83 6.36 -3.33 -4.93
N HIS A 84 7.39 -2.50 -5.18
CA HIS A 84 8.62 -2.93 -5.84
C HIS A 84 9.51 -3.80 -4.97
N VAL A 85 9.61 -3.51 -3.70
CA VAL A 85 10.50 -4.22 -2.77
C VAL A 85 9.68 -4.79 -1.62
N ASN A 86 10.12 -5.89 -1.04
CA ASN A 86 9.45 -6.54 0.07
C ASN A 86 8.03 -7.04 -0.28
N PRO A 87 7.91 -8.23 -0.83
CA PRO A 87 6.61 -8.85 -1.04
C PRO A 87 5.84 -8.92 0.28
N PHE A 88 4.54 -8.77 0.18
CA PHE A 88 3.64 -8.84 1.32
C PHE A 88 2.95 -10.20 1.41
N GLN A 89 2.54 -10.58 2.61
CA GLN A 89 1.73 -11.77 2.86
C GLN A 89 0.28 -11.36 3.09
N ILE A 90 -0.65 -12.02 2.40
CA ILE A 90 -2.09 -11.81 2.60
C ILE A 90 -2.50 -12.35 3.97
N VAL A 91 -3.10 -11.50 4.80
CA VAL A 91 -3.65 -11.87 6.11
C VAL A 91 -5.12 -12.24 5.99
N LYS A 92 -5.90 -11.36 5.41
CA LYS A 92 -7.32 -11.55 5.10
C LYS A 92 -7.79 -10.50 4.09
N ILE A 93 -8.90 -10.79 3.45
CA ILE A 93 -9.55 -9.86 2.53
C ILE A 93 -11.02 -9.78 2.92
N LEU A 94 -11.45 -8.60 3.37
CA LEU A 94 -12.82 -8.35 3.77
C LEU A 94 -13.62 -7.80 2.59
N ASN A 95 -14.76 -8.42 2.29
CA ASN A 95 -15.69 -7.90 1.31
C ASN A 95 -16.51 -6.72 1.88
N PRO A 96 -17.41 -6.09 1.10
CA PRO A 96 -18.25 -4.99 1.60
C PRO A 96 -19.10 -5.34 2.84
N ASP A 97 -19.45 -6.61 3.03
CA ASP A 97 -20.17 -7.10 4.21
C ASP A 97 -19.25 -7.44 5.40
N LYS A 98 -17.96 -7.08 5.30
CA LYS A 98 -16.93 -7.35 6.32
C LYS A 98 -16.65 -8.83 6.57
N LYS A 99 -17.01 -9.69 5.61
CA LYS A 99 -16.71 -11.12 5.64
C LYS A 99 -15.33 -11.37 5.01
N ASP A 100 -14.51 -12.21 5.65
CA ASP A 100 -13.25 -12.66 5.08
C ASP A 100 -13.50 -13.65 3.92
N VAL A 101 -13.10 -13.26 2.72
CA VAL A 101 -13.29 -14.04 1.48
C VAL A 101 -11.98 -14.60 0.93
N SER A 102 -10.89 -14.50 1.71
CA SER A 102 -9.56 -14.99 1.31
C SER A 102 -9.30 -16.47 1.63
N GLU A 103 -10.19 -17.12 2.36
CA GLU A 103 -10.12 -18.54 2.66
C GLU A 103 -10.25 -19.39 1.39
N ALA A 104 -9.69 -20.59 1.41
CA ALA A 104 -9.90 -21.58 0.35
C ALA A 104 -11.30 -22.19 0.48
N ILE A 105 -12.17 -21.90 -0.51
CA ILE A 105 -13.52 -22.44 -0.59
C ILE A 105 -13.67 -23.18 -1.91
N SER A 106 -14.10 -24.44 -1.85
CA SER A 106 -14.27 -25.30 -3.02
C SER A 106 -15.66 -25.23 -3.63
N GLU A 107 -16.67 -24.76 -2.87
CA GLU A 107 -18.04 -24.65 -3.37
C GLU A 107 -18.14 -23.62 -4.49
N PRO A 108 -18.88 -23.90 -5.56
CA PRO A 108 -19.15 -22.93 -6.61
C PRO A 108 -19.80 -21.66 -6.07
N ALA A 109 -19.41 -20.52 -6.63
CA ALA A 109 -20.14 -19.27 -6.38
C ALA A 109 -21.50 -19.32 -7.07
N THR A 110 -22.56 -19.00 -6.34
CA THR A 110 -23.95 -19.10 -6.82
C THR A 110 -24.68 -17.77 -6.83
N THR A 111 -24.17 -16.78 -6.12
CA THR A 111 -24.75 -15.44 -6.06
C THR A 111 -23.83 -14.41 -6.72
N PRO A 112 -24.32 -13.25 -7.20
CA PRO A 112 -23.48 -12.19 -7.73
C PRO A 112 -22.37 -11.74 -6.75
N ASN A 113 -22.67 -11.63 -5.46
CA ASN A 113 -21.67 -11.26 -4.46
C ASN A 113 -20.58 -12.32 -4.30
N GLU A 114 -20.94 -13.60 -4.31
CA GLU A 114 -19.96 -14.70 -4.26
C GLU A 114 -19.11 -14.72 -5.52
N LEU A 115 -19.64 -14.39 -6.71
CA LEU A 115 -18.90 -14.27 -7.94
C LEU A 115 -17.88 -13.13 -7.89
N ASP A 116 -18.22 -12.02 -7.23
CA ASP A 116 -17.30 -10.93 -6.99
C ASP A 116 -16.14 -11.29 -6.05
N ASP A 117 -16.38 -12.20 -5.11
CA ASP A 117 -15.40 -12.65 -4.12
C ASP A 117 -14.43 -13.73 -4.66
N VAL A 118 -14.80 -14.44 -5.73
CA VAL A 118 -14.09 -15.62 -6.26
C VAL A 118 -12.60 -15.39 -6.47
N GLN A 119 -12.23 -14.22 -7.01
CA GLN A 119 -10.82 -13.91 -7.30
C GLN A 119 -9.92 -13.89 -6.05
N TYR A 120 -10.50 -13.77 -4.85
CA TYR A 120 -9.76 -13.69 -3.60
C TYR A 120 -9.66 -15.02 -2.86
N ARG A 121 -10.42 -16.03 -3.28
CA ARG A 121 -10.43 -17.35 -2.65
C ARG A 121 -9.04 -17.98 -2.67
N GLY A 122 -8.62 -18.51 -1.53
CA GLY A 122 -7.35 -19.22 -1.38
C GLY A 122 -6.12 -18.31 -1.32
N LEU A 123 -6.28 -16.99 -1.30
CA LEU A 123 -5.15 -16.07 -1.22
C LEU A 123 -4.59 -15.91 0.20
N LYS A 124 -5.36 -16.25 1.23
CA LYS A 124 -4.91 -16.14 2.62
C LYS A 124 -3.58 -16.88 2.84
N GLY A 125 -2.62 -16.17 3.42
CA GLY A 125 -1.28 -16.69 3.69
C GLY A 125 -0.31 -16.68 2.51
N GLN A 126 -0.76 -16.37 1.31
CA GLN A 126 0.12 -16.29 0.13
C GLN A 126 0.96 -15.00 0.15
N PHE A 127 2.19 -15.11 -0.35
CA PHE A 127 3.06 -13.96 -0.62
C PHE A 127 2.80 -13.43 -2.01
N LYS A 128 2.67 -12.12 -2.11
CA LYS A 128 2.40 -11.37 -3.35
C LYS A 128 3.23 -10.09 -3.38
N ASP A 129 3.47 -9.58 -4.56
CA ASP A 129 3.95 -8.22 -4.82
C ASP A 129 2.90 -7.36 -5.51
N THR A 130 1.85 -8.01 -6.01
CA THR A 130 0.74 -7.36 -6.71
C THR A 130 -0.58 -7.99 -6.28
N ILE A 131 -1.59 -7.15 -6.01
CA ILE A 131 -2.96 -7.60 -5.72
C ILE A 131 -3.97 -6.59 -6.23
N PHE A 132 -5.07 -7.08 -6.82
CA PHE A 132 -6.16 -6.24 -7.27
C PHE A 132 -7.03 -5.81 -6.08
N VAL A 133 -7.28 -4.50 -5.94
CA VAL A 133 -8.07 -3.92 -4.86
C VAL A 133 -9.37 -3.37 -5.43
N LYS A 134 -10.49 -4.02 -5.12
CA LYS A 134 -11.82 -3.59 -5.53
C LYS A 134 -12.38 -2.53 -4.59
N PRO A 135 -13.23 -1.60 -5.07
CA PRO A 135 -14.01 -0.71 -4.21
C PRO A 135 -14.83 -1.49 -3.18
N GLY A 136 -14.85 -1.02 -1.94
CA GLY A 136 -15.58 -1.65 -0.84
C GLY A 136 -14.86 -2.82 -0.17
N TYR A 137 -13.77 -3.34 -0.76
CA TYR A 137 -12.94 -4.38 -0.16
C TYR A 137 -11.84 -3.77 0.70
N GLU A 138 -11.46 -4.49 1.75
CA GLU A 138 -10.26 -4.20 2.54
C GLU A 138 -9.28 -5.36 2.40
N VAL A 139 -8.18 -5.13 1.71
CA VAL A 139 -7.09 -6.11 1.56
C VAL A 139 -6.08 -5.87 2.68
N ILE A 140 -6.00 -6.81 3.62
CA ILE A 140 -5.12 -6.71 4.78
C ILE A 140 -3.91 -7.60 4.56
N VAL A 141 -2.73 -6.98 4.55
CA VAL A 141 -1.46 -7.63 4.27
C VAL A 141 -0.41 -7.28 5.32
N ARG A 142 0.65 -8.06 5.40
CA ARG A 142 1.81 -7.80 6.26
C ARG A 142 3.07 -7.79 5.42
N SER A 143 3.95 -6.84 5.67
CA SER A 143 5.26 -6.75 5.03
C SER A 143 6.36 -6.63 6.07
N HIS A 144 7.44 -7.37 5.88
CA HIS A 144 8.61 -7.36 6.75
C HIS A 144 9.80 -6.73 6.02
N TYR A 145 10.31 -5.62 6.52
CA TYR A 145 11.36 -4.83 5.87
C TYR A 145 12.74 -5.33 6.30
N LYS A 146 13.18 -6.48 5.76
CA LYS A 146 14.37 -7.20 6.26
C LYS A 146 15.71 -6.74 5.72
N LYS A 147 15.80 -6.44 4.43
CA LYS A 147 17.10 -6.46 3.73
C LYS A 147 17.40 -5.21 2.93
N PHE A 148 16.42 -4.40 2.63
CA PHE A 148 16.57 -3.24 1.78
C PHE A 148 16.35 -1.97 2.57
N GLU A 149 17.27 -1.05 2.47
CA GLU A 149 17.11 0.34 2.90
C GLU A 149 17.27 1.25 1.68
N GLY A 150 16.44 2.27 1.59
CA GLY A 150 16.46 3.21 0.50
C GLY A 150 15.05 3.55 0.00
N ASP A 151 15.03 4.24 -1.12
CA ASP A 151 13.81 4.72 -1.75
C ASP A 151 13.32 3.77 -2.83
N PHE A 152 12.03 3.56 -2.87
CA PHE A 152 11.33 2.85 -3.93
C PHE A 152 9.92 3.42 -4.10
N VAL A 153 9.15 2.85 -5.00
CA VAL A 153 7.78 3.28 -5.25
C VAL A 153 6.80 2.14 -5.03
N GLN A 154 5.57 2.50 -4.65
CA GLN A 154 4.39 1.67 -4.79
C GLN A 154 3.42 2.39 -5.72
N HIS A 155 2.67 1.66 -6.51
CA HIS A 155 1.82 2.25 -7.52
C HIS A 155 0.64 1.37 -7.91
N CYS A 156 -0.34 1.97 -8.56
CA CYS A 156 -1.34 1.25 -9.34
C CYS A 156 -0.65 0.70 -10.61
N HIS A 157 -0.84 -0.58 -10.91
CA HIS A 157 -0.22 -1.22 -12.09
C HIS A 157 -1.08 -1.07 -13.36
N ILE A 158 -1.79 0.02 -13.50
CA ILE A 158 -2.46 0.47 -14.72
C ILE A 158 -1.65 1.65 -15.26
N LEU A 159 -1.06 1.51 -16.43
CA LEU A 159 -0.13 2.50 -17.00
C LEU A 159 -0.71 3.92 -17.01
N ASP A 160 -1.95 4.07 -17.47
CA ASP A 160 -2.62 5.38 -17.49
C ASP A 160 -2.75 6.02 -16.12
N HIS A 161 -3.05 5.22 -15.08
CA HIS A 161 -3.16 5.71 -13.70
C HIS A 161 -1.79 6.03 -13.09
N GLU A 162 -0.79 5.22 -13.39
CA GLU A 162 0.60 5.42 -12.98
C GLU A 162 1.16 6.71 -13.59
N ASP A 163 0.99 6.90 -14.89
CA ASP A 163 1.43 8.09 -15.63
C ASP A 163 0.74 9.37 -15.13
N GLN A 164 -0.49 9.26 -14.62
CA GLN A 164 -1.23 10.38 -14.04
C GLN A 164 -0.90 10.61 -12.56
N GLY A 165 0.04 9.87 -11.98
CA GLY A 165 0.57 10.10 -10.65
C GLY A 165 -0.02 9.23 -9.54
N MET A 166 -0.71 8.13 -9.86
CA MET A 166 -1.12 7.12 -8.87
C MET A 166 0.09 6.28 -8.46
N MET A 167 1.05 6.95 -7.86
CA MET A 167 2.34 6.46 -7.42
C MET A 167 2.72 7.16 -6.13
N GLU A 168 3.43 6.47 -5.24
CA GLU A 168 3.84 6.98 -3.94
C GLU A 168 5.31 6.65 -3.69
N TYR A 169 6.06 7.62 -3.16
CA TYR A 169 7.40 7.37 -2.62
C TYR A 169 7.32 6.58 -1.32
N VAL A 170 8.12 5.52 -1.22
CA VAL A 170 8.29 4.74 -0.01
C VAL A 170 9.77 4.67 0.34
N ARG A 171 10.09 4.97 1.59
CA ARG A 171 11.44 4.95 2.12
C ARG A 171 11.56 3.96 3.28
N ILE A 172 12.45 2.98 3.14
CA ILE A 172 12.84 2.12 4.25
C ILE A 172 14.15 2.67 4.82
N CYS A 173 14.14 3.02 6.09
CA CYS A 173 15.22 3.75 6.74
C CYS A 173 15.34 3.38 8.23
N GLY A 174 16.29 4.03 8.92
CA GLY A 174 16.48 3.87 10.37
C GLY A 174 17.55 2.86 10.75
N GLY A 175 18.23 2.26 9.78
CA GLY A 175 19.48 1.53 9.96
C GLY A 175 20.67 2.35 9.48
N LYS A 176 21.14 2.08 8.26
CA LYS A 176 22.25 2.81 7.61
C LYS A 176 21.74 3.98 6.77
N PHE A 177 20.49 3.92 6.30
CA PHE A 177 19.90 4.95 5.46
C PHE A 177 19.16 5.96 6.33
N ASP A 178 19.53 7.24 6.19
CA ASP A 178 18.89 8.33 6.93
C ASP A 178 17.45 8.57 6.44
N CYS A 179 16.50 8.56 7.37
CA CYS A 179 15.10 8.83 7.08
C CYS A 179 14.84 10.23 6.50
N ASN A 180 15.75 11.17 6.73
CA ASN A 180 15.65 12.55 6.23
C ASN A 180 16.62 12.86 5.09
N ALA A 181 17.33 11.85 4.56
CA ALA A 181 18.20 12.05 3.39
C ALA A 181 17.40 12.61 2.19
N ASP A 182 18.06 13.40 1.36
CA ASP A 182 17.46 14.00 0.17
C ASP A 182 16.88 12.94 -0.78
N LEU A 183 15.83 13.30 -1.51
CA LEU A 183 15.28 12.43 -2.55
C LEU A 183 16.22 12.33 -3.74
N PRO A 184 16.26 11.17 -4.44
CA PRO A 184 17.02 11.04 -5.67
C PRO A 184 16.64 12.12 -6.68
N GLY A 185 17.63 12.80 -7.28
CA GLY A 185 17.41 13.87 -8.26
C GLY A 185 17.11 15.25 -7.70
N SER A 186 17.16 15.43 -6.37
CA SER A 186 17.03 16.76 -5.75
C SER A 186 18.34 17.57 -5.75
N HIS A 187 19.42 17.01 -6.29
CA HIS A 187 20.65 17.76 -6.52
C HIS A 187 20.53 18.58 -7.79
N ASP A 188 20.45 19.89 -7.55
CA ASP A 188 20.81 20.96 -8.44
C ASP A 188 19.79 21.59 -9.40
N HIS A 189 19.50 22.84 -9.05
CA HIS A 189 20.00 23.92 -9.93
C HIS A 189 20.29 25.15 -9.07
N HIS A 190 21.46 25.17 -8.44
CA HIS A 190 22.11 26.44 -8.09
C HIS A 190 22.95 26.86 -9.29
N HIS A 191 22.40 27.73 -10.09
CA HIS A 191 23.12 28.67 -10.94
C HIS A 191 22.69 30.07 -10.59
#